data_6844f387bf2e404829447f0e678564f4
#
_entry.id   6844f387bf2e404829447f0e678564f4
#
_cell.length_a   1.000
_cell.length_b   1.000
_cell.length_c   1.000
_cell.angle_alpha   90.00
_cell.angle_beta   90.00
_cell.angle_gamma   90.00
#
_symmetry.space_group_name_H-M   'P 1'
#
loop_
_entity.id
_entity.type
_entity.pdbx_description
1 polymer ?
#
loop_
_entity_poly.entity_id
_entity_poly.type
_entity_poly.pdbx_seq_one_letter_code
_entity_poly.pdbx_strand_id
1 'polypeptide(L)'
;MRRKATVDRRKLSEIIRRIVKVAAPEKIILFGSAVRGEMGPNSDVDLLVVKGGKYNRSRLSGDIYINLHGVGQAVDVILVTPEEVERYRNTHCLVIKPALRDGKEVYRV
;
A
#
# COMPACT_ATOMS: atom_id res chain seq x y z
N MET A 1 -5.33 3.72 29.30
CA MET A 1 -5.80 3.02 28.08
C MET A 1 -4.75 3.15 26.98
N ARG A 2 -4.37 2.03 26.39
CA ARG A 2 -3.32 2.01 25.39
C ARG A 2 -3.90 2.26 24.00
N ARG A 3 -3.36 3.25 23.31
CA ARG A 3 -3.74 3.48 21.90
C ARG A 3 -3.04 2.47 21.01
N LYS A 4 -3.73 2.00 19.98
CA LYS A 4 -3.10 1.22 18.93
C LYS A 4 -2.14 2.12 18.15
N ALA A 5 -0.94 1.62 17.91
CA ALA A 5 0.07 2.33 17.12
C ALA A 5 -0.19 2.08 15.64
N THR A 6 -0.63 3.09 14.93
CA THR A 6 -0.91 3.03 13.51
C THR A 6 -0.30 4.25 12.81
N VAL A 7 -0.43 4.31 11.50
CA VAL A 7 0.10 5.42 10.71
C VAL A 7 -0.70 6.71 11.00
N ASP A 8 0.01 7.83 11.04
CA ASP A 8 -0.60 9.15 11.16
C ASP A 8 -1.55 9.39 9.98
N ARG A 9 -2.78 9.82 10.27
CA ARG A 9 -3.81 10.01 9.24
C ARG A 9 -3.42 11.04 8.19
N ARG A 10 -2.76 12.11 8.57
CA ARG A 10 -2.29 13.14 7.66
C ARG A 10 -1.20 12.61 6.75
N LYS A 11 -0.28 11.84 7.29
CA LYS A 11 0.79 11.21 6.51
C LYS A 11 0.21 10.18 5.54
N LEU A 12 -0.74 9.37 5.99
CA LEU A 12 -1.39 8.39 5.12
C LEU A 12 -2.12 9.08 3.97
N SER A 13 -2.87 10.13 4.25
CA SER A 13 -3.57 10.89 3.20
C SER A 13 -2.60 11.46 2.17
N GLU A 14 -1.48 11.99 2.63
CA GLU A 14 -0.44 12.54 1.73
C GLU A 14 0.21 11.45 0.90
N ILE A 15 0.50 10.30 1.50
CA ILE A 15 1.05 9.14 0.78
C ILE A 15 0.11 8.71 -0.33
N ILE A 16 -1.19 8.54 0.00
CA ILE A 16 -2.20 8.14 -0.98
C ILE A 16 -2.29 9.16 -2.11
N ARG A 17 -2.34 10.45 -1.79
CA ARG A 17 -2.42 11.52 -2.78
C ARG A 17 -1.26 11.45 -3.76
N ARG A 18 -0.04 11.24 -3.26
CA ARG A 18 1.16 11.16 -4.11
C ARG A 18 1.15 9.93 -4.99
N ILE A 19 0.71 8.79 -4.47
CA ILE A 19 0.62 7.56 -5.26
C ILE A 19 -0.43 7.70 -6.36
N VAL A 20 -1.60 8.25 -6.03
CA VAL A 20 -2.68 8.47 -7.01
C VAL A 20 -2.23 9.40 -8.12
N LYS A 21 -1.51 10.45 -7.79
CA LYS A 21 -1.00 11.41 -8.78
C LYS A 21 -0.06 10.75 -9.80
N VAL A 22 0.79 9.85 -9.34
CA VAL A 22 1.81 9.22 -10.18
C VAL A 22 1.28 7.99 -10.92
N ALA A 23 0.52 7.16 -10.23
CA ALA A 23 0.15 5.84 -10.73
C ALA A 23 -1.29 5.74 -11.20
N ALA A 24 -2.18 6.61 -10.74
CA ALA A 24 -3.62 6.51 -11.01
C ALA A 24 -4.13 5.08 -10.83
N PRO A 25 -3.94 4.47 -9.64
CA PRO A 25 -4.32 3.09 -9.41
C PRO A 25 -5.83 2.93 -9.28
N GLU A 26 -6.29 1.69 -9.37
CA GLU A 26 -7.69 1.37 -9.16
C GLU A 26 -8.03 1.27 -7.67
N LYS A 27 -7.08 0.81 -6.87
CA LYS A 27 -7.29 0.55 -5.45
C LYS A 27 -5.97 0.57 -4.70
N ILE A 28 -6.01 0.99 -3.44
CA ILE A 28 -4.87 0.90 -2.52
C ILE A 28 -5.37 0.26 -1.23
N ILE A 29 -4.67 -0.77 -0.76
CA ILE A 29 -5.00 -1.50 0.46
C ILE A 29 -3.86 -1.34 1.46
N LEU A 30 -4.18 -0.83 2.64
CA LEU A 30 -3.25 -0.75 3.77
C LEU A 30 -3.25 -2.10 4.48
N PHE A 31 -2.08 -2.65 4.74
CA PHE A 31 -1.97 -3.93 5.45
C PHE A 31 -0.76 -3.92 6.39
N GLY A 32 -0.51 -5.04 7.03
CA GLY A 32 0.63 -5.18 7.93
C GLY A 32 0.44 -4.52 9.28
N SER A 33 1.54 -4.07 9.88
CA SER A 33 1.53 -3.56 11.26
C SER A 33 0.64 -2.34 11.46
N ALA A 34 0.48 -1.50 10.45
CA ALA A 34 -0.37 -0.32 10.56
C ALA A 34 -1.85 -0.67 10.80
N VAL A 35 -2.33 -1.75 10.16
CA VAL A 35 -3.71 -2.21 10.34
C VAL A 35 -3.87 -2.91 11.69
N ARG A 36 -2.87 -3.68 12.11
CA ARG A 36 -2.91 -4.40 13.37
C ARG A 36 -2.70 -3.52 14.60
N GLY A 37 -2.31 -2.26 14.42
CA GLY A 37 -2.00 -1.37 15.53
C GLY A 37 -0.70 -1.72 16.22
N GLU A 38 0.26 -2.26 15.45
CA GLU A 38 1.54 -2.75 15.96
C GLU A 38 2.74 -1.95 15.44
N MET A 39 2.52 -0.75 14.93
CA MET A 39 3.61 0.07 14.40
C MET A 39 4.56 0.52 15.51
N GLY A 40 5.84 0.32 15.28
CA GLY A 40 6.91 0.89 16.10
C GLY A 40 7.54 2.10 15.42
N PRO A 41 8.57 2.68 16.04
CA PRO A 41 9.21 3.89 15.50
C PRO A 41 9.85 3.69 14.12
N ASN A 42 10.22 2.45 13.80
CA ASN A 42 10.88 2.14 12.52
C ASN A 42 10.02 1.27 11.61
N SER A 43 8.72 1.17 11.88
CA SER A 43 7.82 0.36 11.04
C SER A 43 7.51 1.07 9.74
N ASP A 44 7.46 0.29 8.66
CA ASP A 44 7.02 0.78 7.36
C ASP A 44 5.50 0.73 7.26
N VAL A 45 4.94 1.63 6.47
CA VAL A 45 3.54 1.54 6.05
C VAL A 45 3.47 0.64 4.84
N ASP A 46 2.76 -0.47 4.93
CA ASP A 46 2.65 -1.46 3.84
C ASP A 46 1.40 -1.19 3.01
N LEU A 47 1.60 -0.96 1.72
CA LEU A 47 0.51 -0.67 0.78
C LEU A 47 0.54 -1.61 -0.40
N LEU A 48 -0.61 -2.24 -0.68
CA LEU A 48 -0.84 -2.99 -1.90
C LEU A 48 -1.54 -2.05 -2.88
N VAL A 49 -0.87 -1.74 -3.99
CA VAL A 49 -1.37 -0.81 -5.00
C VAL A 49 -1.81 -1.61 -6.22
N VAL A 50 -3.10 -1.60 -6.51
CA VAL A 50 -3.69 -2.37 -7.61
C VAL A 50 -3.87 -1.48 -8.82
N LYS A 51 -3.18 -1.81 -9.92
CA LYS A 51 -3.28 -1.07 -11.17
C LYS A 51 -3.28 -2.01 -12.36
N GLY A 52 -4.33 -1.93 -13.18
CA GLY A 52 -4.44 -2.69 -14.41
C GLY A 52 -3.81 -2.00 -15.61
N GLY A 53 -3.84 -2.69 -16.75
CA GLY A 53 -3.31 -2.19 -17.99
C GLY A 53 -1.85 -2.55 -18.21
N LYS A 54 -1.29 -1.99 -19.28
CA LYS A 54 0.12 -2.24 -19.65
C LYS A 54 1.00 -1.09 -19.17
N TYR A 55 2.02 -1.42 -18.39
CA TYR A 55 2.99 -0.44 -17.92
C TYR A 55 4.26 -1.16 -17.48
N ASN A 56 5.36 -0.43 -17.40
CA ASN A 56 6.61 -0.98 -16.86
C ASN A 56 6.54 -0.91 -15.35
N ARG A 57 6.39 -2.08 -14.72
CA ARG A 57 6.20 -2.18 -13.27
C ARG A 57 7.38 -1.59 -12.48
N SER A 58 8.59 -1.92 -12.88
CA SER A 58 9.80 -1.42 -12.18
C SER A 58 9.90 0.09 -12.27
N ARG A 59 9.62 0.65 -13.43
CA ARG A 59 9.67 2.09 -13.63
C ARG A 59 8.60 2.81 -12.82
N LEU A 60 7.38 2.29 -12.84
CA LEU A 60 6.28 2.90 -12.09
C LEU A 60 6.54 2.82 -10.58
N SER A 61 7.03 1.67 -10.09
CA SER A 61 7.42 1.55 -8.68
C SER A 61 8.48 2.58 -8.31
N GLY A 62 9.49 2.76 -9.16
CA GLY A 62 10.52 3.77 -8.93
C GLY A 62 9.95 5.18 -8.88
N ASP A 63 9.05 5.51 -9.81
CA ASP A 63 8.40 6.82 -9.83
C ASP A 63 7.57 7.07 -8.57
N ILE A 64 6.88 6.03 -8.08
CA ILE A 64 6.11 6.12 -6.84
C ILE A 64 7.06 6.45 -5.67
N TYR A 65 8.16 5.72 -5.52
CA TYR A 65 9.10 5.95 -4.42
C TYR A 65 9.74 7.34 -4.50
N ILE A 66 10.08 7.80 -5.71
CA ILE A 66 10.61 9.16 -5.89
C ILE A 66 9.60 10.19 -5.39
N ASN A 67 8.32 10.00 -5.70
CA ASN A 67 7.26 10.94 -5.29
C ASN A 67 6.92 10.84 -3.80
N LEU A 68 7.30 9.77 -3.13
CA LEU A 68 7.11 9.64 -1.68
C LEU A 68 8.27 10.23 -0.88
N HIS A 69 9.33 10.65 -1.55
CA HIS A 69 10.48 11.25 -0.87
C HIS A 69 10.05 12.49 -0.08
N GLY A 70 10.50 12.55 1.16
CA GLY A 70 10.20 13.69 2.03
C GLY A 70 8.86 13.63 2.73
N VAL A 71 8.08 12.56 2.56
CA VAL A 71 6.78 12.43 3.23
C VAL A 71 6.89 12.20 4.74
N GLY A 72 8.09 11.83 5.21
CA GLY A 72 8.34 11.65 6.63
C GLY A 72 7.86 10.33 7.20
N GLN A 73 7.66 9.32 6.34
CA GLN A 73 7.23 7.99 6.74
C GLN A 73 7.79 6.99 5.74
N ALA A 74 8.39 5.92 6.22
CA ALA A 74 8.83 4.83 5.37
C ALA A 74 7.60 4.06 4.85
N VAL A 75 7.58 3.82 3.54
CA VAL A 75 6.46 3.16 2.87
C VAL A 75 6.99 2.01 2.03
N ASP A 76 6.35 0.86 2.16
CA ASP A 76 6.63 -0.32 1.32
C ASP A 76 5.46 -0.51 0.35
N VAL A 77 5.70 -0.32 -0.93
CA VAL A 77 4.68 -0.37 -1.97
C VAL A 77 4.82 -1.66 -2.78
N ILE A 78 3.77 -2.46 -2.78
CA ILE A 78 3.67 -3.67 -3.59
C ILE A 78 2.69 -3.37 -4.73
N LEU A 79 3.19 -3.29 -5.95
CA LEU A 79 2.39 -2.97 -7.13
C LEU A 79 1.94 -4.25 -7.81
N VAL A 80 0.62 -4.44 -7.94
CA VAL A 80 0.02 -5.64 -8.52
C VAL A 80 -1.07 -5.27 -9.51
N THR A 81 -1.40 -6.21 -10.40
CA THR A 81 -2.53 -6.05 -11.32
C THR A 81 -3.78 -6.69 -10.73
N PRO A 82 -4.99 -6.31 -11.21
CA PRO A 82 -6.22 -6.99 -10.80
C PRO A 82 -6.19 -8.49 -11.09
N GLU A 83 -5.56 -8.89 -12.19
CA GLU A 83 -5.42 -10.29 -12.58
C GLU A 83 -4.56 -11.06 -11.57
N GLU A 84 -3.50 -10.43 -11.08
CA GLU A 84 -2.66 -11.02 -10.03
C GLU A 84 -3.43 -11.17 -8.72
N VAL A 85 -4.25 -10.17 -8.38
CA VAL A 85 -5.09 -10.25 -7.18
C VAL A 85 -6.03 -11.45 -7.27
N GLU A 86 -6.71 -11.64 -8.41
CA GLU A 86 -7.60 -12.79 -8.60
C GLU A 86 -6.85 -14.11 -8.58
N ARG A 87 -5.68 -14.16 -9.21
CA ARG A 87 -4.86 -15.38 -9.26
C ARG A 87 -4.42 -15.83 -7.88
N TYR A 88 -4.03 -14.90 -7.02
CA TYR A 88 -3.38 -15.23 -5.75
C TYR A 88 -4.27 -15.05 -4.51
N ARG A 89 -5.54 -14.66 -4.68
CA ARG A 89 -6.39 -14.40 -3.50
C ARG A 89 -6.64 -15.65 -2.66
N ASN A 90 -6.67 -16.81 -3.27
CA ASN A 90 -6.93 -18.08 -2.58
C ASN A 90 -5.72 -19.01 -2.54
N THR A 91 -4.53 -18.51 -2.85
CA THR A 91 -3.30 -19.30 -2.81
C THR A 91 -2.41 -18.84 -1.66
N HIS A 92 -1.38 -19.62 -1.35
CA HIS A 92 -0.42 -19.25 -0.31
C HIS A 92 0.56 -18.19 -0.82
N CYS A 93 0.05 -17.00 -1.09
CA CYS A 93 0.88 -15.84 -1.41
C CYS A 93 1.14 -15.09 -0.10
N LEU A 94 2.41 -14.84 0.20
CA LEU A 94 2.81 -14.23 1.47
C LEU A 94 2.37 -12.76 1.62
N VAL A 95 2.00 -12.10 0.54
CA VAL A 95 1.63 -10.69 0.54
C VAL A 95 0.16 -10.48 0.20
N ILE A 96 -0.29 -11.01 -0.94
CA ILE A 96 -1.63 -10.70 -1.46
C ILE A 96 -2.73 -11.27 -0.58
N LYS A 97 -2.64 -12.54 -0.20
CA LYS A 97 -3.67 -13.17 0.63
C LYS A 97 -3.83 -12.51 1.99
N PRO A 98 -2.75 -12.27 2.77
CA PRO A 98 -2.89 -11.55 4.02
C PRO A 98 -3.40 -10.13 3.86
N ALA A 99 -2.98 -9.42 2.79
CA ALA A 99 -3.45 -8.05 2.54
C ALA A 99 -4.94 -8.01 2.25
N LEU A 100 -5.46 -8.98 1.49
CA LEU A 100 -6.90 -9.04 1.21
C LEU A 100 -7.72 -9.46 2.43
N ARG A 101 -7.18 -10.37 3.24
CA ARG A 101 -7.89 -10.88 4.41
C ARG A 101 -7.96 -9.85 5.54
N ASP A 102 -6.83 -9.24 5.89
CA ASP A 102 -6.68 -8.39 7.07
C ASP A 102 -6.49 -6.91 6.73
N GLY A 103 -6.32 -6.58 5.46
CA GLY A 103 -6.04 -5.23 5.03
C GLY A 103 -7.26 -4.33 5.03
N LYS A 104 -7.00 -3.03 4.97
CA LYS A 104 -8.03 -2.01 4.91
C LYS A 104 -7.91 -1.26 3.59
N GLU A 105 -8.99 -1.21 2.82
CA GLU A 105 -9.03 -0.43 1.59
C GLU A 105 -9.03 1.06 1.95
N VAL A 106 -8.00 1.77 1.52
CA VAL A 106 -7.82 3.19 1.84
C VAL A 106 -8.02 4.11 0.63
N TYR A 107 -8.13 3.53 -0.56
CA TYR A 107 -8.43 4.26 -1.78
C TYR A 107 -9.09 3.33 -2.81
N ARG A 108 -10.07 3.86 -3.52
CA ARG A 108 -10.76 3.17 -4.63
C ARG A 108 -11.26 4.21 -5.63
N VAL A 109 -11.08 3.92 -6.90
CA VAL A 109 -11.65 4.73 -7.98
C VAL A 109 -13.17 4.62 -7.99
#